data_e60e6d8a4de581916ababdf1c81c1191
#
_entry.id   e60e6d8a4de581916ababdf1c81c1191
#
_cell.length_a   1.000
_cell.length_b   1.000
_cell.length_c   1.000
_cell.angle_alpha   90.00
_cell.angle_beta   90.00
_cell.angle_gamma   90.00
#
_symmetry.space_group_name_H-M   'P 1'
#
loop_
_entity.id
_entity.type
_entity.pdbx_description
1 polymer ?
#
loop_
_entity_poly.entity_id
_entity_poly.type
_entity_poly.pdbx_seq_one_letter_code
_entity_poly.pdbx_strand_id
1 'polypeptide(L)' 'MESIDKIKKIIVDQLGVDESKITEDSSFVDDLGADSLDIVELIMAFEEEFDMEIPDEDAEKIKTVGDTVKYLSK' A
#
# COMPACT_ATOMS: atom_id res chain seq x y z
N MET A 1 -11.73 -6.71 -7.33
CA MET A 1 -10.91 -6.10 -8.39
C MET A 1 -9.47 -6.55 -8.23
N GLU A 2 -8.82 -6.86 -9.33
CA GLU A 2 -7.47 -7.40 -9.31
C GLU A 2 -6.46 -6.49 -8.62
N SER A 3 -6.59 -5.18 -8.84
CA SER A 3 -5.64 -4.23 -8.25
C SER A 3 -5.68 -4.23 -6.73
N ILE A 4 -6.87 -4.26 -6.15
CA ILE A 4 -7.00 -4.25 -4.70
C ILE A 4 -6.49 -5.56 -4.10
N ASP A 5 -6.72 -6.68 -4.78
CA ASP A 5 -6.24 -7.98 -4.31
C ASP A 5 -4.72 -8.03 -4.28
N LYS A 6 -4.08 -7.51 -5.32
CA LYS A 6 -2.62 -7.43 -5.36
C LYS A 6 -2.06 -6.52 -4.28
N ILE A 7 -2.71 -5.38 -4.07
CA ILE A 7 -2.30 -4.43 -3.05
C ILE A 7 -2.41 -5.05 -1.66
N LYS A 8 -3.52 -5.72 -1.38
CA LYS A 8 -3.71 -6.40 -0.09
C LYS A 8 -2.65 -7.47 0.15
N LYS A 9 -2.35 -8.25 -0.87
CA LYS A 9 -1.35 -9.31 -0.78
C LYS A 9 0.03 -8.73 -0.44
N ILE A 10 0.39 -7.64 -1.10
CA ILE A 10 1.66 -6.97 -0.84
C ILE A 10 1.71 -6.47 0.60
N ILE A 11 0.63 -5.88 1.07
CA ILE A 11 0.56 -5.36 2.43
C ILE A 11 0.70 -6.49 3.45
N VAL A 12 0.01 -7.60 3.23
CA VAL A 12 0.11 -8.77 4.10
C VAL A 12 1.55 -9.26 4.16
N ASP A 13 2.19 -9.37 3.00
CA ASP A 13 3.57 -9.87 2.93
C ASP A 13 4.56 -8.93 3.60
N GLN A 14 4.39 -7.63 3.45
CA GLN A 14 5.33 -6.65 3.99
C GLN A 14 5.11 -6.35 5.47
N LEU A 15 3.86 -6.25 5.89
CA LEU A 15 3.54 -5.84 7.26
C LEU A 15 3.18 -7.01 8.17
N GLY A 16 2.90 -8.18 7.62
CA GLY A 16 2.50 -9.33 8.42
C GLY A 16 1.15 -9.18 9.09
N VAL A 17 0.25 -8.41 8.51
CA VAL A 17 -1.08 -8.22 9.07
C VAL A 17 -2.08 -9.15 8.40
N ASP A 18 -3.21 -9.41 9.09
CA ASP A 18 -4.28 -10.21 8.54
C ASP A 18 -4.98 -9.48 7.41
N GLU A 19 -5.23 -10.20 6.32
CA GLU A 19 -5.94 -9.64 5.18
C GLU A 19 -7.32 -9.11 5.59
N SER A 20 -7.96 -9.78 6.54
CA SER A 20 -9.28 -9.38 7.02
C SER A 20 -9.30 -8.00 7.69
N LYS A 21 -8.15 -7.53 8.14
CA LYS A 21 -8.03 -6.22 8.77
C LYS A 21 -7.76 -5.10 7.78
N ILE A 22 -7.51 -5.45 6.52
CA ILE A 22 -7.18 -4.49 5.49
C ILE A 22 -8.45 -4.03 4.78
N THR A 23 -8.78 -2.75 4.91
CA THR A 23 -9.91 -2.14 4.21
C THR A 23 -9.41 -0.91 3.48
N GLU A 24 -10.23 -0.36 2.60
CA GLU A 24 -9.87 0.85 1.88
C GLU A 24 -9.60 2.04 2.80
N ASP A 25 -10.29 2.07 3.93
CA ASP A 25 -10.13 3.15 4.91
C ASP A 25 -8.93 2.94 5.83
N SER A 26 -8.31 1.77 5.80
CA SER A 26 -7.17 1.48 6.68
C SER A 26 -5.99 2.39 6.39
N SER A 27 -5.49 3.05 7.44
CA SER A 27 -4.27 3.84 7.35
C SER A 27 -3.08 2.92 7.58
N PHE A 28 -2.05 3.04 6.76
CA PHE A 28 -0.86 2.20 6.92
C PHE A 28 -0.20 2.39 8.29
N VAL A 29 -0.12 3.62 8.74
CA VAL A 29 0.53 3.95 10.02
C VAL A 29 -0.41 3.70 11.20
N ASP A 30 -1.61 4.28 11.15
CA ASP A 30 -2.52 4.27 12.30
C ASP A 30 -3.22 2.92 12.49
N ASP A 31 -3.65 2.31 11.41
CA ASP A 31 -4.43 1.07 11.49
C ASP A 31 -3.60 -0.19 11.34
N LEU A 32 -2.58 -0.14 10.50
CA LEU A 32 -1.76 -1.31 10.19
C LEU A 32 -0.41 -1.29 10.89
N GLY A 33 -0.10 -0.21 11.58
CA GLY A 33 1.11 -0.13 12.39
C GLY A 33 2.42 -0.02 11.62
N ALA A 34 2.37 0.47 10.38
CA ALA A 34 3.57 0.64 9.57
C ALA A 34 4.36 1.87 10.04
N ASP A 35 5.69 1.76 10.03
CA ASP A 35 6.55 2.90 10.27
C ASP A 35 7.12 3.42 8.94
N SER A 36 8.02 4.39 9.01
CA SER A 36 8.58 5.01 7.81
C SER A 36 9.30 4.02 6.90
N LEU A 37 10.03 3.08 7.48
CA LEU A 37 10.74 2.07 6.70
C LEU A 37 9.76 1.10 6.03
N ASP A 38 8.70 0.74 6.74
CA ASP A 38 7.67 -0.13 6.19
C ASP A 38 6.99 0.53 4.99
N ILE A 39 6.71 1.82 5.11
CA ILE A 39 6.11 2.57 4.01
C ILE A 39 7.02 2.57 2.78
N VAL A 40 8.32 2.81 2.97
CA VAL A 40 9.28 2.79 1.87
C VAL A 40 9.28 1.42 1.19
N GLU A 41 9.31 0.36 1.97
CA GLU A 41 9.30 -1.00 1.43
C GLU A 41 8.01 -1.31 0.68
N LEU A 42 6.87 -0.85 1.22
CA LEU A 42 5.58 -1.01 0.55
C LEU A 42 5.58 -0.30 -0.81
N ILE A 43 6.05 0.93 -0.85
CA ILE A 43 6.10 1.70 -2.09
C ILE A 43 6.97 0.99 -3.12
N MET A 44 8.13 0.50 -2.70
CA MET A 44 9.02 -0.23 -3.61
C MET A 44 8.36 -1.50 -4.15
N ALA A 45 7.66 -2.22 -3.28
CA ALA A 45 6.96 -3.43 -3.68
C ALA A 45 5.84 -3.14 -4.68
N PHE A 46 5.11 -2.04 -4.46
CA PHE A 46 4.07 -1.61 -5.40
C PHE A 46 4.68 -1.23 -6.75
N GLU A 47 5.81 -0.54 -6.74
CA GLU A 47 6.49 -0.16 -7.98
C GLU A 47 6.89 -1.38 -8.79
N GLU A 48 7.41 -2.39 -8.13
CA GLU A 48 7.80 -3.63 -8.79
C GLU A 48 6.61 -4.41 -9.32
N GLU A 49 5.57 -4.53 -8.51
CA GLU A 49 4.40 -5.34 -8.88
C GLU A 49 3.60 -4.70 -10.00
N PHE A 50 3.52 -3.38 -10.02
CA PHE A 50 2.75 -2.66 -11.02
C PHE A 50 3.61 -2.06 -12.14
N ASP A 51 4.90 -2.32 -12.08
CA ASP A 51 5.88 -1.86 -13.10
C ASP A 51 5.75 -0.37 -13.38
N MET A 52 5.83 0.43 -12.32
CA MET A 52 5.72 1.88 -12.41
C MET A 52 6.57 2.56 -11.34
N GLU A 53 6.83 3.83 -11.52
CA GLU A 53 7.52 4.63 -10.53
C GLU A 53 6.55 5.47 -9.73
N ILE A 54 6.76 5.53 -8.42
CA ILE A 54 5.98 6.38 -7.53
C ILE A 54 6.93 7.43 -6.97
N PRO A 55 6.87 8.67 -7.46
CA PRO A 55 7.73 9.74 -6.93
C PRO A 55 7.45 10.00 -5.45
N ASP A 56 8.45 10.48 -4.73
CA ASP A 56 8.31 10.77 -3.31
C ASP A 56 7.12 11.67 -3.00
N GLU A 57 6.87 12.66 -3.86
CA GLU A 57 5.73 13.56 -3.70
C GLU A 57 4.41 12.80 -3.67
N ASP A 58 4.27 11.83 -4.56
CA ASP A 58 3.05 11.03 -4.65
C ASP A 58 2.98 10.02 -3.52
N ALA A 59 4.13 9.46 -3.14
CA ALA A 59 4.19 8.51 -2.03
C ALA A 59 3.71 9.15 -0.73
N GLU A 60 4.01 10.41 -0.51
CA GLU A 60 3.56 11.14 0.67
C GLU A 60 2.04 11.27 0.75
N LYS A 61 1.37 11.23 -0.40
CA LYS A 61 -0.08 11.34 -0.47
C LYS A 61 -0.78 10.01 -0.26
N ILE A 62 -0.03 8.91 -0.35
CA ILE A 62 -0.57 7.57 -0.17
C ILE A 62 -0.54 7.23 1.31
N LYS A 63 -1.63 7.49 2.01
CA LYS A 63 -1.74 7.27 3.46
C LYS A 63 -2.62 6.10 3.83
N THR A 64 -3.59 5.78 2.97
CA THR A 64 -4.52 4.69 3.21
C THR A 64 -4.46 3.69 2.06
N VAL A 65 -5.04 2.52 2.31
CA VAL A 65 -5.15 1.49 1.26
C VAL A 65 -5.94 2.04 0.08
N GLY A 66 -7.02 2.77 0.34
CA GLY A 66 -7.83 3.38 -0.71
C GLY A 66 -7.05 4.37 -1.56
N ASP A 67 -6.20 5.17 -0.94
CA ASP A 67 -5.33 6.10 -1.68
C ASP A 67 -4.42 5.35 -2.64
N THR A 68 -3.89 4.22 -2.19
CA THR A 68 -3.02 3.37 -3.00
C THR A 68 -3.79 2.79 -4.18
N VAL A 69 -4.99 2.28 -3.92
CA VAL A 69 -5.84 1.71 -4.97
C VAL A 69 -6.13 2.76 -6.04
N LYS A 70 -6.51 3.95 -5.63
CA LYS A 70 -6.80 5.04 -6.57
C LYS A 70 -5.58 5.41 -7.41
N TYR A 71 -4.42 5.47 -6.78
CA TYR A 71 -3.19 5.84 -7.47
C TYR A 71 -2.80 4.79 -8.50
N LEU A 72 -2.84 3.52 -8.11
CA LEU A 72 -2.37 2.42 -8.95
C LEU A 72 -3.39 1.95 -9.99
N SER A 73 -4.65 2.33 -9.82
CA SER A 73 -5.73 1.89 -10.73
C SER A 73 -6.00 2.86 -11.87
N LYS A 74 -5.22 3.88 -12.02
CA LYS A 74 -5.41 4.86 -13.10
C LYS A 74 -5.22 4.25 -14.48
#